data_4e56e609c4068d5c285f4bb0365542a4
#
_entry.id   4e56e609c4068d5c285f4bb0365542a4
#
_cell.length_a   1.000
_cell.length_b   1.000
_cell.length_c   1.000
_cell.angle_alpha   90.00
_cell.angle_beta   90.00
_cell.angle_gamma   90.00
#
_symmetry.space_group_name_H-M   'P 1'
#
loop_
_entity.id
_entity.type
_entity.pdbx_description
1 polymer ?
#
loop_
_entity_poly.entity_id
_entity_poly.type
_entity_poly.pdbx_seq_one_letter_code
_entity_poly.pdbx_strand_id
1 'polypeptide(L)'
;YKHDETGARAGLIDENNKEHISENVYCAVYKEELCGYMAGYAAVKLGYTHLGFLGGMAVPAVIRYGYGFVQGCNDAGKEMNDEITVEYVYGNKFAGTPEITAYMDTWYQEKGVQVVFACGGGIYTSATEAAKKANGKVIGVDTDQAVTINKLGTEGMTVTSAMKGLGATVKATLKDVIENGNWANYGGKIATLGLVSGDDPELNYVQIPMESTQWTDNFTKDDYKALVKSMFDGTVKVSDDTSAMPAHNIIVNEYDNIM
;
A
#
# COMPACT_ATOMS: atom_id res chain seq x y z
N TYR A 1 3.97 -9.25 20.24
CA TYR A 1 2.78 -9.77 19.57
C TYR A 1 3.06 -11.20 19.16
N LYS A 2 2.34 -12.16 19.72
CA LYS A 2 2.30 -13.52 19.16
C LYS A 2 1.09 -13.57 18.25
N HIS A 3 1.31 -13.82 16.98
CA HIS A 3 0.26 -14.26 16.09
C HIS A 3 0.03 -15.75 16.38
N ASP A 4 -1.23 -16.18 16.42
CA ASP A 4 -1.54 -17.60 16.37
C ASP A 4 -1.28 -18.15 14.96
N GLU A 5 -1.46 -19.46 14.77
CA GLU A 5 -1.23 -20.14 13.49
C GLU A 5 -2.13 -19.62 12.35
N THR A 6 -3.19 -18.87 12.67
CA THR A 6 -4.12 -18.26 11.70
C THR A 6 -3.75 -16.82 11.36
N GLY A 7 -2.69 -16.26 11.97
CA GLY A 7 -2.30 -14.86 11.82
C GLY A 7 -3.13 -13.89 12.65
N ALA A 8 -4.09 -14.39 13.45
CA ALA A 8 -4.86 -13.57 14.37
C ALA A 8 -3.95 -12.98 15.47
N ARG A 9 -4.34 -11.83 16.01
CA ARG A 9 -3.61 -11.11 17.06
C ARG A 9 -3.76 -11.81 18.41
N ALA A 10 -3.09 -12.96 18.58
CA ALA A 10 -3.12 -13.69 19.85
C ALA A 10 -2.65 -12.80 21.00
N GLY A 11 -3.54 -12.59 21.98
CA GLY A 11 -3.29 -11.74 23.15
C GLY A 11 -3.92 -10.35 23.09
N LEU A 12 -4.57 -9.98 21.99
CA LEU A 12 -5.42 -8.79 21.90
C LEU A 12 -6.91 -9.13 21.80
N ILE A 13 -7.25 -10.40 21.65
CA ILE A 13 -8.62 -10.88 21.58
C ILE A 13 -8.88 -11.74 22.81
N ASP A 14 -9.90 -11.40 23.59
CA ASP A 14 -10.34 -12.19 24.74
C ASP A 14 -11.12 -13.45 24.30
N GLU A 15 -11.49 -14.30 25.25
CA GLU A 15 -12.25 -15.52 25.02
C GLU A 15 -13.64 -15.30 24.34
N ASN A 16 -14.12 -14.05 24.30
CA ASN A 16 -15.36 -13.65 23.63
C ASN A 16 -15.13 -12.97 22.28
N ASN A 17 -13.94 -13.08 21.69
CA ASN A 17 -13.53 -12.40 20.45
C ASN A 17 -13.58 -10.86 20.54
N LYS A 18 -13.44 -10.29 21.73
CA LYS A 18 -13.31 -8.83 21.89
C LYS A 18 -11.84 -8.43 21.90
N GLU A 19 -11.53 -7.43 21.09
CA GLU A 19 -10.21 -6.78 21.15
C GLU A 19 -10.03 -6.19 22.56
N HIS A 20 -9.01 -6.68 23.27
CA HIS A 20 -8.63 -6.18 24.58
C HIS A 20 -7.22 -5.64 24.56
N ILE A 21 -7.08 -4.34 24.81
CA ILE A 21 -5.80 -3.66 24.87
C ILE A 21 -5.60 -3.15 26.28
N SER A 22 -4.44 -3.49 26.86
CA SER A 22 -4.08 -3.00 28.19
C SER A 22 -3.98 -1.48 28.21
N GLU A 23 -4.37 -0.85 29.32
CA GLU A 23 -4.40 0.61 29.50
C GLU A 23 -3.03 1.30 29.28
N ASN A 24 -1.93 0.55 29.34
CA ASN A 24 -0.59 1.03 29.05
C ASN A 24 -0.12 0.82 27.59
N VAL A 25 -1.05 0.41 26.71
CA VAL A 25 -0.77 0.16 25.29
C VAL A 25 -1.68 1.05 24.44
N TYR A 26 -1.10 1.60 23.38
CA TYR A 26 -1.81 2.27 22.29
C TYR A 26 -1.47 1.58 20.97
N CYS A 27 -2.47 1.29 20.18
CA CYS A 27 -2.32 0.72 18.85
C CYS A 27 -2.79 1.72 17.80
N ALA A 28 -1.93 2.02 16.83
CA ALA A 28 -2.28 2.76 15.63
C ALA A 28 -2.31 1.79 14.44
N VAL A 29 -3.45 1.69 13.77
CA VAL A 29 -3.63 0.99 12.50
C VAL A 29 -3.99 2.01 11.42
N TYR A 30 -3.74 1.68 10.17
CA TYR A 30 -3.92 2.63 9.07
C TYR A 30 -4.98 2.13 8.10
N LYS A 31 -5.57 3.05 7.37
CA LYS A 31 -6.47 2.76 6.25
C LYS A 31 -5.63 2.50 4.99
N GLU A 32 -4.97 1.34 4.96
CA GLU A 32 -4.04 0.96 3.89
C GLU A 32 -4.74 0.86 2.54
N GLU A 33 -6.02 0.56 2.51
CA GLU A 33 -6.84 0.53 1.30
C GLU A 33 -6.80 1.89 0.56
N LEU A 34 -6.74 2.99 1.30
CA LEU A 34 -6.73 4.34 0.70
C LEU A 34 -5.42 4.64 -0.01
N CYS A 35 -4.26 4.38 0.60
CA CYS A 35 -2.98 4.62 -0.08
C CYS A 35 -2.68 3.55 -1.13
N GLY A 36 -3.17 2.31 -0.97
CA GLY A 36 -3.18 1.31 -2.03
C GLY A 36 -3.97 1.79 -3.26
N TYR A 37 -5.18 2.33 -3.04
CA TYR A 37 -6.00 2.93 -4.08
C TYR A 37 -5.28 4.08 -4.79
N MET A 38 -4.73 5.04 -4.04
CA MET A 38 -3.98 6.17 -4.61
C MET A 38 -2.82 5.69 -5.49
N ALA A 39 -2.07 4.67 -5.06
CA ALA A 39 -0.94 4.13 -5.81
C ALA A 39 -1.39 3.42 -7.10
N GLY A 40 -2.46 2.62 -7.06
CA GLY A 40 -3.03 1.96 -8.23
C GLY A 40 -3.61 2.95 -9.23
N TYR A 41 -4.41 3.90 -8.74
CA TYR A 41 -4.98 4.96 -9.55
C TYR A 41 -3.89 5.80 -10.24
N ALA A 42 -2.88 6.25 -9.47
CA ALA A 42 -1.77 7.00 -10.02
C ALA A 42 -1.00 6.20 -11.08
N ALA A 43 -0.69 4.93 -10.84
CA ALA A 43 0.04 4.12 -11.79
C ALA A 43 -0.68 4.00 -13.14
N VAL A 44 -1.98 3.74 -13.14
CA VAL A 44 -2.76 3.68 -14.38
C VAL A 44 -2.84 5.05 -15.06
N LYS A 45 -3.08 6.13 -14.33
CA LYS A 45 -3.09 7.50 -14.89
C LYS A 45 -1.74 7.92 -15.46
N LEU A 46 -0.64 7.36 -14.95
CA LEU A 46 0.71 7.56 -15.47
C LEU A 46 1.01 6.70 -16.72
N GLY A 47 0.05 5.88 -17.17
CA GLY A 47 0.11 5.14 -18.43
C GLY A 47 0.50 3.67 -18.30
N TYR A 48 0.54 3.10 -17.07
CA TYR A 48 0.79 1.67 -16.88
C TYR A 48 -0.54 0.90 -17.02
N THR A 49 -0.55 -0.11 -17.89
CA THR A 49 -1.73 -0.93 -18.18
C THR A 49 -1.58 -2.38 -17.76
N HIS A 50 -0.35 -2.88 -17.60
CA HIS A 50 -0.07 -4.21 -17.07
C HIS A 50 0.74 -4.08 -15.78
N LEU A 51 0.07 -4.25 -14.67
CA LEU A 51 0.60 -4.02 -13.34
C LEU A 51 0.72 -5.34 -12.56
N GLY A 52 1.52 -5.35 -11.50
CA GLY A 52 1.62 -6.45 -10.57
C GLY A 52 1.43 -6.00 -9.13
N PHE A 53 0.81 -6.83 -8.30
CA PHE A 53 0.82 -6.71 -6.85
C PHE A 53 1.56 -7.90 -6.26
N LEU A 54 2.70 -7.63 -5.62
CA LEU A 54 3.48 -8.60 -4.86
C LEU A 54 3.31 -8.29 -3.37
N GLY A 55 2.37 -8.95 -2.72
CA GLY A 55 2.19 -8.86 -1.27
C GLY A 55 3.23 -9.68 -0.52
N GLY A 56 3.61 -9.26 0.68
CA GLY A 56 4.42 -10.07 1.57
C GLY A 56 3.64 -11.30 2.04
N MET A 57 3.06 -11.23 3.23
CA MET A 57 2.13 -12.23 3.76
C MET A 57 0.70 -11.70 3.66
N ALA A 58 -0.29 -12.58 3.48
CA ALA A 58 -1.70 -12.22 3.41
C ALA A 58 -2.29 -11.85 4.80
N VAL A 59 -1.68 -10.85 5.45
CA VAL A 59 -2.21 -10.27 6.69
C VAL A 59 -3.14 -9.09 6.38
N PRO A 60 -4.07 -8.72 7.26
CA PRO A 60 -5.11 -7.73 6.96
C PRO A 60 -4.59 -6.42 6.36
N ALA A 61 -3.47 -5.88 6.85
CA ALA A 61 -2.88 -4.65 6.31
C ALA A 61 -2.41 -4.81 4.84
N VAL A 62 -1.75 -5.92 4.51
CA VAL A 62 -1.27 -6.21 3.15
C VAL A 62 -2.44 -6.48 2.21
N ILE A 63 -3.48 -7.17 2.69
CA ILE A 63 -4.71 -7.39 1.92
C ILE A 63 -5.39 -6.04 1.62
N ARG A 64 -5.55 -5.14 2.60
CA ARG A 64 -6.11 -3.80 2.37
C ARG A 64 -5.32 -3.00 1.33
N TYR A 65 -3.98 -3.01 1.40
CA TYR A 65 -3.15 -2.39 0.37
C TYR A 65 -3.44 -2.95 -1.03
N GLY A 66 -3.44 -4.27 -1.17
CA GLY A 66 -3.64 -4.94 -2.46
C GLY A 66 -5.05 -4.73 -3.01
N TYR A 67 -6.07 -4.84 -2.18
CA TYR A 67 -7.45 -4.63 -2.58
C TYR A 67 -7.73 -3.16 -2.90
N GLY A 68 -7.13 -2.23 -2.15
CA GLY A 68 -7.16 -0.81 -2.50
C GLY A 68 -6.49 -0.55 -3.85
N PHE A 69 -5.32 -1.15 -4.09
CA PHE A 69 -4.60 -1.04 -5.36
C PHE A 69 -5.44 -1.49 -6.56
N VAL A 70 -6.11 -2.66 -6.45
CA VAL A 70 -6.99 -3.16 -7.50
C VAL A 70 -8.17 -2.21 -7.75
N GLN A 71 -8.79 -1.67 -6.69
CA GLN A 71 -9.87 -0.68 -6.80
C GLN A 71 -9.41 0.60 -7.52
N GLY A 72 -8.21 1.11 -7.17
CA GLY A 72 -7.62 2.28 -7.82
C GLY A 72 -7.32 2.04 -9.31
N CYS A 73 -6.73 0.88 -9.64
CA CYS A 73 -6.49 0.48 -11.03
C CYS A 73 -7.80 0.37 -11.82
N ASN A 74 -8.84 -0.21 -11.21
CA ASN A 74 -10.16 -0.37 -11.83
C ASN A 74 -10.79 0.98 -12.19
N ASP A 75 -10.79 1.92 -11.24
CA ASP A 75 -11.46 3.20 -11.44
C ASP A 75 -10.71 4.07 -12.45
N ALA A 76 -9.37 4.11 -12.37
CA ALA A 76 -8.57 4.82 -13.35
C ALA A 76 -8.68 4.21 -14.76
N GLY A 77 -8.65 2.87 -14.88
CA GLY A 77 -8.84 2.18 -16.16
C GLY A 77 -10.20 2.48 -16.79
N LYS A 78 -11.26 2.51 -15.98
CA LYS A 78 -12.59 2.89 -16.43
C LYS A 78 -12.65 4.34 -16.93
N GLU A 79 -12.01 5.28 -16.23
CA GLU A 79 -11.95 6.68 -16.64
C GLU A 79 -11.18 6.89 -17.94
N MET A 80 -10.09 6.14 -18.12
CA MET A 80 -9.25 6.21 -19.33
C MET A 80 -9.80 5.37 -20.49
N ASN A 81 -10.79 4.51 -20.22
CA ASN A 81 -11.29 3.51 -21.16
C ASN A 81 -10.17 2.58 -21.67
N ASP A 82 -9.25 2.22 -20.76
CA ASP A 82 -8.13 1.33 -21.03
C ASP A 82 -8.38 -0.07 -20.46
N GLU A 83 -7.87 -1.10 -21.15
CA GLU A 83 -7.84 -2.46 -20.64
C GLU A 83 -6.67 -2.61 -19.69
N ILE A 84 -6.97 -2.83 -18.41
CA ILE A 84 -5.97 -2.97 -17.35
C ILE A 84 -5.86 -4.41 -16.92
N THR A 85 -4.64 -4.91 -16.77
CA THR A 85 -4.33 -6.22 -16.19
C THR A 85 -3.51 -6.06 -14.91
N VAL A 86 -3.91 -6.76 -13.85
CA VAL A 86 -3.16 -6.84 -12.58
C VAL A 86 -2.83 -8.31 -12.31
N GLU A 87 -1.55 -8.63 -12.25
CA GLU A 87 -1.05 -9.90 -11.73
C GLU A 87 -0.96 -9.81 -10.21
N TYR A 88 -1.55 -10.75 -9.46
CA TYR A 88 -1.71 -10.62 -8.01
C TYR A 88 -1.18 -11.87 -7.29
N VAL A 89 -0.17 -11.71 -6.42
CA VAL A 89 0.46 -12.83 -5.70
C VAL A 89 0.96 -12.39 -4.32
N TYR A 90 1.03 -13.33 -3.39
CA TYR A 90 1.75 -13.17 -2.12
C TYR A 90 3.06 -13.97 -2.14
N GLY A 91 4.14 -13.32 -1.70
CA GLY A 91 5.46 -13.96 -1.56
C GLY A 91 5.61 -14.80 -0.31
N ASN A 92 4.60 -14.81 0.57
CA ASN A 92 4.57 -15.52 1.85
C ASN A 92 5.73 -15.17 2.83
N LYS A 93 6.42 -14.06 2.57
CA LYS A 93 7.52 -13.52 3.38
C LYS A 93 7.56 -12.00 3.28
N PHE A 94 8.13 -11.33 4.30
CA PHE A 94 8.39 -9.88 4.29
C PHE A 94 9.84 -9.55 3.89
N ALA A 95 10.48 -10.42 3.15
CA ALA A 95 11.84 -10.25 2.65
C ALA A 95 11.95 -10.74 1.21
N GLY A 96 12.89 -10.20 0.45
CA GLY A 96 13.23 -10.73 -0.85
C GLY A 96 13.95 -12.08 -0.72
N THR A 97 13.69 -12.97 -1.67
CA THR A 97 14.36 -14.27 -1.79
C THR A 97 14.64 -14.59 -3.26
N PRO A 98 15.57 -15.52 -3.54
CA PRO A 98 15.82 -15.96 -4.92
C PRO A 98 14.55 -16.48 -5.63
N GLU A 99 13.67 -17.19 -4.91
CA GLU A 99 12.43 -17.73 -5.45
C GLU A 99 11.47 -16.60 -5.87
N ILE A 100 11.32 -15.58 -5.00
CA ILE A 100 10.48 -14.42 -5.31
C ILE A 100 11.09 -13.63 -6.47
N THR A 101 12.43 -13.47 -6.50
CA THR A 101 13.10 -12.80 -7.62
C THR A 101 12.87 -13.55 -8.94
N ALA A 102 13.02 -14.86 -8.96
CA ALA A 102 12.77 -15.68 -10.15
C ALA A 102 11.30 -15.60 -10.60
N TYR A 103 10.36 -15.56 -9.66
CA TYR A 103 8.94 -15.38 -9.99
C TYR A 103 8.68 -14.00 -10.61
N MET A 104 9.26 -12.94 -10.06
CA MET A 104 9.16 -11.59 -10.62
C MET A 104 9.87 -11.46 -11.97
N ASP A 105 10.96 -12.20 -12.20
CA ASP A 105 11.60 -12.28 -13.53
C ASP A 105 10.59 -12.75 -14.59
N THR A 106 9.76 -13.75 -14.31
CA THR A 106 8.73 -14.20 -15.27
C THR A 106 7.68 -13.12 -15.52
N TRP A 107 7.30 -12.35 -14.51
CA TRP A 107 6.33 -11.27 -14.68
C TRP A 107 6.86 -10.17 -15.59
N TYR A 108 8.06 -9.67 -15.35
CA TYR A 108 8.62 -8.59 -16.16
C TYR A 108 9.07 -9.05 -17.56
N GLN A 109 9.68 -10.23 -17.67
CA GLN A 109 10.32 -10.66 -18.93
C GLN A 109 9.38 -11.45 -19.84
N GLU A 110 8.48 -12.25 -19.29
CA GLU A 110 7.64 -13.14 -20.07
C GLU A 110 6.20 -12.63 -20.19
N LYS A 111 5.62 -12.10 -19.11
CA LYS A 111 4.24 -11.59 -19.10
C LYS A 111 4.14 -10.12 -19.51
N GLY A 112 5.24 -9.36 -19.49
CA GLY A 112 5.25 -7.94 -19.86
C GLY A 112 4.67 -7.02 -18.79
N VAL A 113 4.71 -7.42 -17.52
CA VAL A 113 4.35 -6.54 -16.40
C VAL A 113 5.28 -5.32 -16.40
N GLN A 114 4.72 -4.15 -16.38
CA GLN A 114 5.42 -2.88 -16.47
C GLN A 114 5.87 -2.34 -15.12
N VAL A 115 5.02 -2.49 -14.11
CA VAL A 115 5.25 -2.00 -12.74
C VAL A 115 4.69 -2.97 -11.71
N VAL A 116 5.47 -3.24 -10.66
CA VAL A 116 5.04 -4.09 -9.53
C VAL A 116 4.93 -3.26 -8.25
N PHE A 117 3.79 -3.30 -7.61
CA PHE A 117 3.64 -2.81 -6.23
C PHE A 117 4.17 -3.86 -5.27
N ALA A 118 5.34 -3.62 -4.69
CA ALA A 118 6.02 -4.51 -3.75
C ALA A 118 5.60 -4.17 -2.31
N CYS A 119 4.53 -4.80 -1.85
CA CYS A 119 3.87 -4.49 -0.58
C CYS A 119 4.28 -5.43 0.54
N GLY A 120 5.35 -5.10 1.26
CA GLY A 120 5.70 -5.84 2.47
C GLY A 120 7.17 -5.85 2.86
N GLY A 121 7.57 -5.00 3.78
CA GLY A 121 8.91 -4.99 4.36
C GLY A 121 10.03 -4.94 3.32
N GLY A 122 10.89 -5.95 3.31
CA GLY A 122 12.03 -6.06 2.39
C GLY A 122 11.74 -6.75 1.07
N ILE A 123 10.48 -7.14 0.77
CA ILE A 123 10.14 -7.88 -0.45
C ILE A 123 10.42 -7.10 -1.73
N TYR A 124 10.45 -5.75 -1.63
CA TYR A 124 10.81 -4.86 -2.75
C TYR A 124 12.17 -5.19 -3.35
N THR A 125 13.10 -5.78 -2.61
CA THR A 125 14.44 -6.14 -3.13
C THR A 125 14.33 -7.11 -4.29
N SER A 126 13.48 -8.15 -4.18
CA SER A 126 13.23 -9.11 -5.25
C SER A 126 12.54 -8.48 -6.47
N ALA A 127 11.52 -7.65 -6.25
CA ALA A 127 10.87 -6.92 -7.35
C ALA A 127 11.85 -5.97 -8.05
N THR A 128 12.69 -5.27 -7.30
CA THR A 128 13.69 -4.34 -7.84
C THR A 128 14.78 -5.06 -8.67
N GLU A 129 15.28 -6.20 -8.17
CA GLU A 129 16.27 -7.00 -8.90
C GLU A 129 15.71 -7.53 -10.23
N ALA A 130 14.46 -8.00 -10.23
CA ALA A 130 13.81 -8.45 -11.46
C ALA A 130 13.51 -7.28 -12.42
N ALA A 131 12.95 -6.18 -11.92
CA ALA A 131 12.65 -4.99 -12.69
C ALA A 131 13.90 -4.43 -13.40
N LYS A 132 15.04 -4.44 -12.71
CA LYS A 132 16.33 -3.98 -13.26
C LYS A 132 16.73 -4.71 -14.53
N LYS A 133 16.45 -6.01 -14.64
CA LYS A 133 16.80 -6.83 -15.80
C LYS A 133 15.91 -6.54 -17.03
N ALA A 134 14.69 -6.07 -16.79
CA ALA A 134 13.68 -5.84 -17.83
C ALA A 134 13.35 -4.36 -18.05
N ASN A 135 14.07 -3.44 -17.42
CA ASN A 135 13.75 -2.00 -17.41
C ASN A 135 12.32 -1.72 -16.85
N GLY A 136 11.87 -2.57 -15.95
CA GLY A 136 10.58 -2.45 -15.28
C GLY A 136 10.59 -1.40 -14.18
N LYS A 137 9.41 -1.18 -13.57
CA LYS A 137 9.19 -0.20 -12.53
C LYS A 137 8.70 -0.86 -11.24
N VAL A 138 8.83 -0.13 -10.11
CA VAL A 138 8.41 -0.60 -8.79
C VAL A 138 7.63 0.50 -8.07
N ILE A 139 6.60 0.10 -7.33
CA ILE A 139 5.91 0.94 -6.35
C ILE A 139 6.32 0.47 -4.96
N GLY A 140 6.75 1.41 -4.12
CA GLY A 140 7.16 1.17 -2.74
C GLY A 140 6.00 1.17 -1.74
N VAL A 141 6.29 0.85 -0.47
CA VAL A 141 5.30 0.74 0.60
C VAL A 141 5.77 1.33 1.93
N ASP A 142 4.83 1.70 2.77
CA ASP A 142 4.96 2.21 4.15
C ASP A 142 5.66 3.57 4.26
N THR A 143 6.78 3.75 3.61
CA THR A 143 7.54 5.01 3.55
C THR A 143 7.85 5.35 2.09
N ASP A 144 8.32 6.56 1.82
CA ASP A 144 8.87 6.87 0.50
C ASP A 144 10.15 6.04 0.28
N GLN A 145 10.04 5.01 -0.57
CA GLN A 145 11.15 4.10 -0.88
C GLN A 145 11.93 4.50 -2.14
N ALA A 146 11.65 5.65 -2.75
CA ALA A 146 12.28 6.05 -4.01
C ALA A 146 13.82 6.01 -3.95
N VAL A 147 14.42 6.60 -2.92
CA VAL A 147 15.88 6.60 -2.74
C VAL A 147 16.43 5.16 -2.62
N THR A 148 15.74 4.31 -1.87
CA THR A 148 16.21 2.94 -1.59
C THR A 148 16.08 2.05 -2.83
N ILE A 149 14.92 2.09 -3.50
CA ILE A 149 14.65 1.29 -4.70
C ILE A 149 15.54 1.76 -5.86
N ASN A 150 15.63 3.06 -6.09
CA ASN A 150 16.46 3.60 -7.18
C ASN A 150 17.95 3.27 -6.98
N LYS A 151 18.44 3.30 -5.74
CA LYS A 151 19.83 2.92 -5.43
C LYS A 151 20.11 1.43 -5.68
N LEU A 152 19.17 0.56 -5.39
CA LEU A 152 19.30 -0.89 -5.63
C LEU A 152 19.10 -1.23 -7.11
N GLY A 153 18.13 -0.61 -7.73
CA GLY A 153 17.75 -0.79 -9.13
C GLY A 153 18.50 0.17 -10.07
N THR A 154 17.75 1.09 -10.63
CA THR A 154 18.24 2.17 -11.50
C THR A 154 17.52 3.47 -11.16
N GLU A 155 18.12 4.61 -11.47
CA GLU A 155 17.48 5.91 -11.32
C GLU A 155 16.14 5.95 -12.05
N GLY A 156 15.12 6.50 -11.40
CA GLY A 156 13.76 6.57 -11.94
C GLY A 156 13.01 5.23 -12.02
N MET A 157 13.46 4.19 -11.30
CA MET A 157 12.75 2.91 -11.24
C MET A 157 11.47 3.00 -10.42
N THR A 158 11.47 3.82 -9.36
CA THR A 158 10.31 3.97 -8.48
C THR A 158 9.27 4.88 -9.09
N VAL A 159 8.05 4.40 -9.28
CA VAL A 159 6.92 5.21 -9.79
C VAL A 159 6.34 6.08 -8.68
N THR A 160 6.06 5.48 -7.54
CA THR A 160 5.53 6.12 -6.32
C THR A 160 5.70 5.17 -5.13
N SER A 161 5.19 5.56 -3.96
CA SER A 161 5.12 4.68 -2.77
C SER A 161 3.78 4.87 -2.06
N ALA A 162 3.12 3.78 -1.69
CA ALA A 162 1.91 3.82 -0.87
C ALA A 162 2.32 3.96 0.61
N MET A 163 2.21 5.17 1.16
CA MET A 163 2.83 5.54 2.44
C MET A 163 1.86 5.53 3.62
N LYS A 164 2.40 5.19 4.79
CA LYS A 164 1.81 5.44 6.10
C LYS A 164 2.54 6.57 6.82
N GLY A 165 1.82 7.42 7.52
CA GLY A 165 2.36 8.50 8.33
C GLY A 165 3.01 8.04 9.63
N LEU A 166 3.89 7.02 9.59
CA LEU A 166 4.49 6.41 10.78
C LEU A 166 5.20 7.42 11.66
N GLY A 167 6.07 8.25 11.07
CA GLY A 167 6.79 9.28 11.79
C GLY A 167 5.87 10.36 12.36
N ALA A 168 4.86 10.79 11.59
CA ALA A 168 3.86 11.75 12.04
C ALA A 168 3.06 11.22 13.23
N THR A 169 2.63 9.95 13.17
CA THR A 169 1.89 9.28 14.25
C THR A 169 2.71 9.25 15.54
N VAL A 170 3.94 8.76 15.48
CA VAL A 170 4.81 8.67 16.65
C VAL A 170 5.08 10.07 17.23
N LYS A 171 5.43 11.03 16.37
CA LYS A 171 5.72 12.41 16.81
C LYS A 171 4.52 13.07 17.46
N ALA A 172 3.33 12.96 16.85
CA ALA A 172 2.11 13.56 17.39
C ALA A 172 1.72 12.92 18.73
N THR A 173 1.74 11.58 18.80
CA THR A 173 1.40 10.83 20.02
C THR A 173 2.37 11.16 21.16
N LEU A 174 3.68 11.10 20.91
CA LEU A 174 4.67 11.41 21.94
C LEU A 174 4.58 12.86 22.41
N LYS A 175 4.38 13.80 21.50
CA LYS A 175 4.21 15.22 21.85
C LYS A 175 3.01 15.38 22.78
N ASP A 176 1.85 14.85 22.43
CA ASP A 176 0.64 15.01 23.24
C ASP A 176 0.75 14.31 24.59
N VAL A 177 1.37 13.14 24.64
CA VAL A 177 1.56 12.39 25.89
C VAL A 177 2.61 13.06 26.80
N ILE A 178 3.73 13.49 26.26
CA ILE A 178 4.86 14.01 27.07
C ILE A 178 4.63 15.48 27.45
N GLU A 179 4.22 16.31 26.50
CA GLU A 179 4.07 17.76 26.74
C GLU A 179 2.74 18.10 27.42
N ASN A 180 1.66 17.38 27.07
CA ASN A 180 0.31 17.69 27.57
C ASN A 180 -0.21 16.69 28.63
N GLY A 181 0.49 15.60 28.89
CA GLY A 181 0.07 14.59 29.86
C GLY A 181 -1.16 13.79 29.44
N ASN A 182 -1.51 13.74 28.14
CA ASN A 182 -2.78 13.24 27.63
C ASN A 182 -2.80 11.72 27.35
N TRP A 183 -2.11 10.89 28.15
CA TRP A 183 -2.13 9.43 27.96
C TRP A 183 -3.55 8.84 27.94
N ALA A 184 -4.48 9.39 28.68
CA ALA A 184 -5.87 8.93 28.72
C ALA A 184 -6.58 8.98 27.34
N ASN A 185 -6.05 9.75 26.40
CA ASN A 185 -6.56 9.79 25.03
C ASN A 185 -6.13 8.56 24.20
N TYR A 186 -5.09 7.84 24.63
CA TYR A 186 -4.41 6.78 23.89
C TYR A 186 -4.49 5.42 24.58
N GLY A 187 -4.29 5.37 25.90
CA GLY A 187 -4.22 4.13 26.64
C GLY A 187 -5.45 3.24 26.48
N GLY A 188 -5.20 1.95 26.21
CA GLY A 188 -6.25 0.96 25.98
C GLY A 188 -7.02 1.11 24.67
N LYS A 189 -6.51 1.88 23.68
CA LYS A 189 -7.23 2.20 22.44
C LYS A 189 -6.50 1.71 21.18
N ILE A 190 -7.32 1.40 20.18
CA ILE A 190 -6.88 1.23 18.78
C ILE A 190 -7.40 2.43 17.98
N ALA A 191 -6.53 3.21 17.40
CA ALA A 191 -6.90 4.27 16.48
C ALA A 191 -6.70 3.79 15.03
N THR A 192 -7.69 4.06 14.19
CA THR A 192 -7.60 3.84 12.74
C THR A 192 -7.31 5.18 12.07
N LEU A 193 -6.12 5.30 11.50
CA LEU A 193 -5.58 6.52 10.93
C LEU A 193 -5.73 6.53 9.41
N GLY A 194 -6.30 7.58 8.86
CA GLY A 194 -6.59 7.72 7.44
C GLY A 194 -6.40 9.15 6.95
N LEU A 195 -7.35 9.64 6.16
CA LEU A 195 -7.37 11.03 5.69
C LEU A 195 -7.87 11.94 6.80
N VAL A 196 -7.16 13.05 7.01
CA VAL A 196 -7.51 14.13 7.95
C VAL A 196 -7.64 15.49 7.24
N SER A 197 -7.22 15.57 5.98
CA SER A 197 -7.30 16.76 5.14
C SER A 197 -7.67 16.39 3.70
N GLY A 198 -8.63 17.12 3.13
CA GLY A 198 -8.94 17.03 1.71
C GLY A 198 -8.14 18.03 0.86
N ASP A 199 -7.58 19.07 1.48
CA ASP A 199 -6.91 20.15 0.76
C ASP A 199 -5.38 19.97 0.72
N ASP A 200 -4.81 19.33 1.74
CA ASP A 200 -3.37 19.09 1.84
C ASP A 200 -3.08 17.58 2.03
N PRO A 201 -2.68 16.87 0.97
CA PRO A 201 -2.36 15.45 1.05
C PRO A 201 -1.25 15.10 2.06
N GLU A 202 -0.28 15.99 2.28
CA GLU A 202 0.89 15.73 3.13
C GLU A 202 0.54 15.69 4.63
N LEU A 203 -0.63 16.20 5.02
CA LEU A 203 -1.15 16.10 6.39
C LEU A 203 -1.75 14.73 6.71
N ASN A 204 -2.04 13.93 5.70
CA ASN A 204 -2.75 12.66 5.86
C ASN A 204 -1.84 11.54 6.38
N TYR A 205 -2.43 10.61 7.13
CA TYR A 205 -1.74 9.41 7.62
C TYR A 205 -1.58 8.31 6.55
N VAL A 206 -2.26 8.46 5.41
CA VAL A 206 -2.14 7.59 4.23
C VAL A 206 -2.06 8.48 2.99
N GLN A 207 -1.04 8.26 2.15
CA GLN A 207 -0.76 9.15 1.02
C GLN A 207 0.22 8.50 0.04
N ILE A 208 0.45 9.15 -1.11
CA ILE A 208 1.63 8.92 -1.96
C ILE A 208 2.52 10.17 -1.93
N PRO A 209 3.86 10.03 -2.12
CA PRO A 209 4.78 11.15 -1.93
C PRO A 209 4.63 12.21 -3.02
N MET A 210 4.55 13.48 -2.61
CA MET A 210 4.43 14.61 -3.53
C MET A 210 5.70 14.86 -4.34
N GLU A 211 6.88 14.54 -3.80
CA GLU A 211 8.15 14.90 -4.43
C GLU A 211 8.74 13.78 -5.29
N SER A 212 8.57 12.52 -4.92
CA SER A 212 9.22 11.38 -5.59
C SER A 212 8.31 10.59 -6.52
N THR A 213 7.01 10.87 -6.57
CA THR A 213 6.10 10.29 -7.56
C THR A 213 6.43 10.83 -8.95
N GLN A 214 6.40 9.95 -9.96
CA GLN A 214 6.71 10.30 -11.35
C GLN A 214 5.52 11.02 -12.02
N TRP A 215 5.27 12.26 -11.61
CA TRP A 215 4.20 13.09 -12.18
C TRP A 215 4.40 13.34 -13.66
N THR A 216 3.32 13.37 -14.43
CA THR A 216 3.29 13.69 -15.86
C THR A 216 2.13 14.64 -16.18
N ASP A 217 2.04 15.09 -17.42
CA ASP A 217 0.89 15.88 -17.86
C ASP A 217 -0.45 15.10 -17.80
N ASN A 218 -0.39 13.76 -17.80
CA ASN A 218 -1.58 12.91 -17.69
C ASN A 218 -2.08 12.74 -16.25
N PHE A 219 -1.18 12.91 -15.28
CA PHE A 219 -1.51 12.88 -13.86
C PHE A 219 -0.54 13.78 -13.08
N THR A 220 -1.04 14.93 -12.70
CA THR A 220 -0.28 15.99 -12.04
C THR A 220 -0.45 15.95 -10.52
N LYS A 221 0.36 16.74 -9.80
CA LYS A 221 0.18 16.97 -8.36
C LYS A 221 -1.21 17.53 -8.03
N ASP A 222 -1.78 18.35 -8.90
CA ASP A 222 -3.09 18.95 -8.67
C ASP A 222 -4.22 17.92 -8.92
N ASP A 223 -4.06 17.01 -9.88
CA ASP A 223 -4.99 15.88 -10.07
C ASP A 223 -4.98 14.96 -8.85
N TYR A 224 -3.80 14.71 -8.27
CA TYR A 224 -3.69 13.95 -7.03
C TYR A 224 -4.37 14.65 -5.85
N LYS A 225 -4.21 15.97 -5.69
CA LYS A 225 -4.93 16.73 -4.66
C LYS A 225 -6.46 16.63 -4.86
N ALA A 226 -6.92 16.74 -6.10
CA ALA A 226 -8.34 16.57 -6.42
C ALA A 226 -8.86 15.16 -6.07
N LEU A 227 -8.06 14.12 -6.35
CA LEU A 227 -8.36 12.75 -5.94
C LEU A 227 -8.49 12.63 -4.42
N VAL A 228 -7.49 13.11 -3.67
CA VAL A 228 -7.50 13.07 -2.19
C VAL A 228 -8.70 13.81 -1.64
N LYS A 229 -9.05 14.98 -2.21
CA LYS A 229 -10.25 15.73 -1.84
C LYS A 229 -11.52 14.90 -2.05
N SER A 230 -11.65 14.25 -3.20
CA SER A 230 -12.81 13.41 -3.52
C SER A 230 -12.93 12.20 -2.58
N MET A 231 -11.81 11.62 -2.17
CA MET A 231 -11.76 10.54 -1.17
C MET A 231 -12.14 11.06 0.23
N PHE A 232 -11.63 12.23 0.62
CA PHE A 232 -11.92 12.85 1.91
C PHE A 232 -13.39 13.25 2.04
N ASP A 233 -13.97 13.82 0.98
CA ASP A 233 -15.39 14.23 0.91
C ASP A 233 -16.33 13.01 0.76
N GLY A 234 -15.79 11.78 0.58
CA GLY A 234 -16.57 10.55 0.42
C GLY A 234 -17.23 10.37 -0.94
N THR A 235 -16.87 11.18 -1.95
CA THR A 235 -17.28 11.00 -3.35
C THR A 235 -16.67 9.76 -3.96
N VAL A 236 -15.36 9.56 -3.71
CA VAL A 236 -14.67 8.31 -4.00
C VAL A 236 -14.67 7.47 -2.73
N LYS A 237 -15.20 6.26 -2.82
CA LYS A 237 -15.28 5.30 -1.71
C LYS A 237 -14.43 4.08 -2.01
N VAL A 238 -13.55 3.74 -1.10
CA VAL A 238 -12.69 2.57 -1.18
C VAL A 238 -13.14 1.57 -0.11
N SER A 239 -13.40 0.33 -0.51
CA SER A 239 -13.76 -0.73 0.43
C SER A 239 -12.52 -1.17 1.22
N ASP A 240 -12.68 -1.35 2.53
CA ASP A 240 -11.69 -1.92 3.45
C ASP A 240 -11.99 -3.39 3.80
N ASP A 241 -13.02 -3.98 3.16
CA ASP A 241 -13.36 -5.39 3.33
C ASP A 241 -12.22 -6.27 2.79
N THR A 242 -11.72 -7.14 3.66
CA THR A 242 -10.61 -8.07 3.35
C THR A 242 -11.10 -9.51 3.14
N SER A 243 -12.41 -9.75 3.16
CA SER A 243 -12.98 -11.09 3.05
C SER A 243 -12.95 -11.67 1.63
N ALA A 244 -12.97 -10.81 0.62
CA ALA A 244 -12.89 -11.19 -0.79
C ALA A 244 -12.34 -10.03 -1.63
N MET A 245 -11.76 -10.37 -2.79
CA MET A 245 -11.32 -9.39 -3.79
C MET A 245 -12.51 -8.46 -4.14
N PRO A 246 -12.32 -7.13 -4.11
CA PRO A 246 -13.38 -6.19 -4.47
C PRO A 246 -13.87 -6.40 -5.89
N ALA A 247 -15.16 -6.09 -6.13
CA ALA A 247 -15.71 -6.13 -7.48
C ALA A 247 -14.94 -5.19 -8.42
N HIS A 248 -14.58 -5.68 -9.59
CA HIS A 248 -13.78 -4.97 -10.60
C HIS A 248 -14.19 -5.36 -12.01
N ASN A 249 -13.86 -4.52 -12.99
CA ASN A 249 -14.07 -4.78 -14.41
C ASN A 249 -12.75 -4.99 -15.19
N ILE A 250 -11.61 -4.80 -14.52
CA ILE A 250 -10.27 -5.06 -15.06
C ILE A 250 -9.93 -6.55 -14.98
N ILE A 251 -8.88 -6.97 -15.64
CA ILE A 251 -8.38 -8.35 -15.54
C ILE A 251 -7.52 -8.44 -14.27
N VAL A 252 -7.88 -9.33 -13.34
CA VAL A 252 -7.04 -9.65 -12.17
C VAL A 252 -6.72 -11.13 -12.21
N ASN A 253 -5.45 -11.46 -12.34
CA ASN A 253 -4.94 -12.82 -12.31
C ASN A 253 -4.39 -13.12 -10.91
N GLU A 254 -5.18 -13.79 -10.08
CA GLU A 254 -4.75 -14.21 -8.74
C GLU A 254 -3.98 -15.53 -8.81
N TYR A 255 -2.84 -15.58 -8.12
CA TYR A 255 -1.97 -16.75 -8.07
C TYR A 255 -1.84 -17.30 -6.65
N ASP A 256 -1.54 -18.61 -6.56
CA ASP A 256 -1.14 -19.21 -5.32
C ASP A 256 0.14 -18.57 -4.75
N ASN A 257 0.30 -18.62 -3.43
CA ASN A 257 1.47 -18.06 -2.76
C ASN A 257 2.78 -18.66 -3.30
N ILE A 258 3.79 -17.82 -3.46
CA ILE A 258 5.14 -18.28 -3.83
C ILE A 258 5.70 -19.12 -2.68
N MET A 259 6.12 -20.36 -3.01
CA MET A 259 6.65 -21.32 -2.04
C MET A 259 8.18 -21.25 -1.95
#